data_9377b44b59a144eb1864c4545fc44e29
#
_entry.id   9377b44b59a144eb1864c4545fc44e29
#
_cell.length_a   1.000
_cell.length_b   1.000
_cell.length_c   1.000
_cell.angle_alpha   90.00
_cell.angle_beta   90.00
_cell.angle_gamma   90.00
#
_symmetry.space_group_name_H-M   'P 1'
#
loop_
_entity.id
_entity.type
_entity.pdbx_description
1 polymer ?
#
loop_
_entity_poly.entity_id
_entity_poly.type
_entity_poly.pdbx_seq_one_letter_code
_entity_poly.pdbx_strand_id
1 'polypeptide(L)'
;MTAPNNAKTNDHVLAVVIGRAGSKGLPRKNALDIAGVPMIAHTIRFARASRRIERVIVSTDGDEIARIARSEGVDVHMRPEQLSNDSATVDSAVRHAVDASASPAGIIVILYGNVPVRPADLADRAIARLVETGADSVQSYYRVGKTHPFWMSRLDESGKVTQFGENRIYRRQELPPLFMPDGGVIAVRRASLFDVCEGEPHKFFGSDRRGIETREGDVIDIDTALDMAVAEAILVARTEVHA
;
A
#
# COMPACT_ATOMS: atom_id res chain seq x y z
N MET A 1 2.59 -0.20 -40.28
CA MET A 1 3.15 0.55 -39.13
C MET A 1 2.18 1.63 -38.76
N THR A 2 1.29 1.34 -37.80
CA THR A 2 0.34 2.31 -37.23
C THR A 2 1.09 3.10 -36.16
N ALA A 3 1.13 4.42 -36.32
CA ALA A 3 1.69 5.34 -35.34
C ALA A 3 0.99 5.15 -33.98
N PRO A 4 1.71 5.23 -32.85
CA PRO A 4 1.08 5.15 -31.54
C PRO A 4 0.12 6.33 -31.40
N ASN A 5 -1.12 6.01 -31.04
CA ASN A 5 -2.17 6.99 -30.74
C ASN A 5 -1.71 7.78 -29.49
N ASN A 6 -1.20 8.99 -29.70
CA ASN A 6 -0.71 9.89 -28.66
C ASN A 6 -1.90 10.62 -28.01
N ALA A 7 -2.86 9.83 -27.48
CA ALA A 7 -3.83 10.38 -26.55
C ALA A 7 -3.02 10.85 -25.33
N LYS A 8 -3.01 12.16 -25.05
CA LYS A 8 -2.40 12.74 -23.84
C LYS A 8 -2.89 11.93 -22.64
N THR A 9 -1.99 11.13 -22.06
CA THR A 9 -2.30 10.38 -20.85
C THR A 9 -2.67 11.41 -19.78
N ASN A 10 -3.83 11.22 -19.17
CA ASN A 10 -4.22 12.06 -18.04
C ASN A 10 -3.38 11.64 -16.84
N ASP A 11 -2.31 12.39 -16.56
CA ASP A 11 -1.37 12.11 -15.49
C ASP A 11 -1.69 12.85 -14.18
N HIS A 12 -2.90 13.44 -14.07
CA HIS A 12 -3.39 13.94 -12.78
C HIS A 12 -3.48 12.81 -11.75
N VAL A 13 -3.02 13.08 -10.53
CA VAL A 13 -2.83 12.06 -9.50
C VAL A 13 -3.75 12.30 -8.30
N LEU A 14 -4.56 11.29 -7.98
CA LEU A 14 -5.36 11.21 -6.77
C LEU A 14 -4.78 10.14 -5.83
N ALA A 15 -4.49 10.50 -4.59
CA ALA A 15 -4.21 9.51 -3.56
C ALA A 15 -5.48 9.14 -2.78
N VAL A 16 -5.68 7.84 -2.61
CA VAL A 16 -6.73 7.26 -1.77
C VAL A 16 -6.07 6.59 -0.58
N VAL A 17 -6.20 7.19 0.60
CA VAL A 17 -5.78 6.57 1.86
C VAL A 17 -6.94 5.69 2.34
N ILE A 18 -6.68 4.39 2.52
CA ILE A 18 -7.69 3.44 2.97
C ILE A 18 -7.45 3.04 4.42
N GLY A 19 -8.49 3.13 5.24
CA GLY A 19 -8.47 2.68 6.62
C GLY A 19 -9.84 2.22 7.05
N ARG A 20 -9.98 0.97 7.53
CA ARG A 20 -11.23 0.46 8.09
C ARG A 20 -11.25 0.60 9.61
N ALA A 21 -12.45 0.75 10.21
CA ALA A 21 -12.64 0.79 11.65
C ALA A 21 -12.40 -0.58 12.28
N GLY A 22 -12.93 -1.62 11.64
CA GLY A 22 -12.79 -3.00 12.13
C GLY A 22 -11.38 -3.54 11.86
N SER A 23 -10.65 -3.86 12.94
CA SER A 23 -9.35 -4.54 12.86
C SER A 23 -9.32 -5.68 13.86
N LYS A 24 -8.97 -6.92 13.37
CA LYS A 24 -8.96 -8.12 14.22
C LYS A 24 -7.72 -8.21 15.10
N GLY A 25 -6.56 -7.79 14.60
CA GLY A 25 -5.29 -7.88 15.33
C GLY A 25 -5.12 -6.79 16.39
N LEU A 26 -5.33 -5.53 16.01
CA LEU A 26 -5.26 -4.37 16.89
C LEU A 26 -6.58 -3.59 16.77
N PRO A 27 -7.45 -3.62 17.77
CA PRO A 27 -8.71 -2.86 17.75
C PRO A 27 -8.46 -1.37 17.48
N ARG A 28 -9.28 -0.77 16.61
CA ARG A 28 -9.17 0.65 16.21
C ARG A 28 -7.82 1.04 15.59
N LYS A 29 -7.07 0.08 15.04
CA LYS A 29 -5.69 0.21 14.56
C LYS A 29 -5.38 1.54 13.86
N ASN A 30 -6.18 1.92 12.87
CA ASN A 30 -5.95 3.14 12.08
C ASN A 30 -6.10 4.45 12.87
N ALA A 31 -6.76 4.42 14.04
CA ALA A 31 -6.97 5.57 14.91
C ALA A 31 -6.06 5.56 16.14
N LEU A 32 -5.28 4.51 16.38
CA LEU A 32 -4.33 4.46 17.48
C LEU A 32 -3.23 5.49 17.28
N ASP A 33 -2.82 6.14 18.37
CA ASP A 33 -1.66 7.03 18.34
C ASP A 33 -0.37 6.23 18.27
N ILE A 34 0.54 6.72 17.44
CA ILE A 34 1.92 6.25 17.32
C ILE A 34 2.84 7.46 17.24
N ALA A 35 3.83 7.53 18.10
CA ALA A 35 4.69 8.71 18.26
C ALA A 35 3.89 10.03 18.43
N GLY A 36 2.76 10.00 19.17
CA GLY A 36 1.90 11.15 19.44
C GLY A 36 1.01 11.61 18.28
N VAL A 37 0.86 10.81 17.22
CA VAL A 37 0.04 11.12 16.05
C VAL A 37 -0.82 9.92 15.69
N PRO A 38 -2.13 10.07 15.37
CA PRO A 38 -2.96 8.97 14.89
C PRO A 38 -2.35 8.28 13.68
N MET A 39 -2.37 6.95 13.66
CA MET A 39 -1.69 6.14 12.64
C MET A 39 -2.05 6.56 11.21
N ILE A 40 -3.33 6.72 10.91
CA ILE A 40 -3.76 7.13 9.56
C ILE A 40 -3.28 8.55 9.20
N ALA A 41 -3.09 9.43 10.18
CA ALA A 41 -2.61 10.80 9.94
C ALA A 41 -1.16 10.80 9.41
N HIS A 42 -0.31 9.87 9.84
CA HIS A 42 1.03 9.70 9.23
C HIS A 42 0.93 9.43 7.73
N THR A 43 0.01 8.56 7.31
CA THR A 43 -0.20 8.24 5.88
C THR A 43 -0.78 9.43 5.11
N ILE A 44 -1.72 10.17 5.70
CA ILE A 44 -2.28 11.38 5.08
C ILE A 44 -1.18 12.44 4.88
N ARG A 45 -0.37 12.68 5.90
CA ARG A 45 0.75 13.63 5.84
C ARG A 45 1.80 13.21 4.82
N PHE A 46 2.14 11.92 4.76
CA PHE A 46 3.00 11.35 3.73
C PHE A 46 2.46 11.63 2.32
N ALA A 47 1.17 11.37 2.06
CA ALA A 47 0.56 11.63 0.77
C ALA A 47 0.59 13.11 0.39
N ARG A 48 0.29 13.99 1.35
CA ARG A 48 0.31 15.45 1.14
C ARG A 48 1.70 16.04 0.92
N ALA A 49 2.75 15.37 1.42
CA ALA A 49 4.14 15.79 1.21
C ALA A 49 4.69 15.42 -0.17
N SER A 50 4.02 14.55 -0.92
CA SER A 50 4.40 14.19 -2.28
C SER A 50 4.29 15.40 -3.22
N ARG A 51 5.26 15.52 -4.12
CA ARG A 51 5.29 16.58 -5.14
C ARG A 51 4.42 16.27 -6.36
N ARG A 52 3.93 15.02 -6.47
CA ARG A 52 3.19 14.53 -7.64
C ARG A 52 1.72 14.23 -7.33
N ILE A 53 1.33 14.16 -6.06
CA ILE A 53 -0.05 13.93 -5.66
C ILE A 53 -0.76 15.29 -5.58
N GLU A 54 -1.82 15.47 -6.37
CA GLU A 54 -2.57 16.73 -6.45
C GLU A 54 -3.71 16.79 -5.43
N ARG A 55 -4.32 15.64 -5.14
CA ARG A 55 -5.42 15.56 -4.17
C ARG A 55 -5.30 14.27 -3.35
N VAL A 56 -5.62 14.37 -2.08
CA VAL A 56 -5.68 13.25 -1.15
C VAL A 56 -7.10 13.11 -0.63
N ILE A 57 -7.64 11.90 -0.65
CA ILE A 57 -8.92 11.55 -0.04
C ILE A 57 -8.75 10.36 0.88
N VAL A 58 -9.66 10.21 1.84
CA VAL A 58 -9.70 9.06 2.75
C VAL A 58 -10.97 8.26 2.49
N SER A 59 -10.81 6.94 2.37
CA SER A 59 -11.90 5.98 2.31
C SER A 59 -11.96 5.20 3.63
N THR A 60 -13.06 5.32 4.35
CA THR A 60 -13.25 4.65 5.66
C THR A 60 -14.72 4.31 5.91
N ASP A 61 -14.95 3.39 6.85
CA ASP A 61 -16.24 3.04 7.43
C ASP A 61 -16.36 3.53 8.89
N GLY A 62 -15.32 4.16 9.43
CA GLY A 62 -15.24 4.56 10.83
C GLY A 62 -15.34 6.06 11.06
N ASP A 63 -16.27 6.49 11.91
CA ASP A 63 -16.47 7.91 12.25
C ASP A 63 -15.24 8.54 12.92
N GLU A 64 -14.49 7.77 13.70
CA GLU A 64 -13.27 8.23 14.35
C GLU A 64 -12.17 8.52 13.32
N ILE A 65 -11.96 7.60 12.38
CA ILE A 65 -11.01 7.77 11.28
C ILE A 65 -11.42 8.96 10.40
N ALA A 66 -12.73 9.07 10.12
CA ALA A 66 -13.27 10.19 9.35
C ALA A 66 -13.01 11.54 10.03
N ARG A 67 -13.15 11.59 11.36
CA ARG A 67 -12.87 12.81 12.15
C ARG A 67 -11.39 13.18 12.10
N ILE A 68 -10.50 12.19 12.27
CA ILE A 68 -9.04 12.39 12.13
C ILE A 68 -8.69 12.90 10.72
N ALA A 69 -9.22 12.28 9.69
CA ALA A 69 -8.94 12.70 8.31
C ALA A 69 -9.41 14.13 8.03
N ARG A 70 -10.61 14.50 8.50
CA ARG A 70 -11.11 15.89 8.37
C ARG A 70 -10.23 16.90 9.14
N SER A 71 -9.71 16.54 10.31
CA SER A 71 -8.78 17.41 11.05
C SER A 71 -7.43 17.57 10.34
N GLU A 72 -7.03 16.60 9.51
CA GLU A 72 -5.87 16.72 8.61
C GLU A 72 -6.20 17.50 7.30
N GLY A 73 -7.44 18.00 7.14
CA GLY A 73 -7.84 18.83 6.01
C GLY A 73 -8.04 18.07 4.69
N VAL A 74 -8.42 16.81 4.75
CA VAL A 74 -8.68 15.98 3.55
C VAL A 74 -10.13 15.53 3.48
N ASP A 75 -10.64 15.34 2.26
CA ASP A 75 -11.98 14.84 2.02
C ASP A 75 -12.12 13.38 2.45
N VAL A 76 -13.31 13.04 2.96
CA VAL A 76 -13.62 11.68 3.44
C VAL A 76 -14.82 11.12 2.69
N HIS A 77 -14.64 9.94 2.14
CA HIS A 77 -15.70 9.14 1.53
C HIS A 77 -16.02 7.95 2.44
N MET A 78 -17.20 8.00 3.05
CA MET A 78 -17.69 6.92 3.91
C MET A 78 -18.07 5.71 3.05
N ARG A 79 -17.51 4.56 3.40
CA ARG A 79 -17.81 3.30 2.71
C ARG A 79 -19.16 2.75 3.17
N PRO A 80 -19.99 2.26 2.25
CA PRO A 80 -21.16 1.48 2.61
C PRO A 80 -20.75 0.14 3.24
N GLU A 81 -21.64 -0.47 4.02
CA GLU A 81 -21.40 -1.70 4.78
C GLU A 81 -20.85 -2.84 3.88
N GLN A 82 -21.35 -2.97 2.66
CA GLN A 82 -20.92 -4.00 1.70
C GLN A 82 -19.46 -3.88 1.30
N LEU A 83 -18.85 -2.70 1.43
CA LEU A 83 -17.44 -2.43 1.14
C LEU A 83 -16.57 -2.31 2.42
N SER A 84 -17.12 -2.69 3.57
CA SER A 84 -16.50 -2.56 4.89
C SER A 84 -16.32 -3.90 5.61
N ASN A 85 -16.96 -4.96 5.11
CA ASN A 85 -16.86 -6.31 5.65
C ASN A 85 -15.54 -7.00 5.29
N ASP A 86 -15.31 -8.19 5.84
CA ASP A 86 -14.07 -8.95 5.65
C ASP A 86 -13.89 -9.50 4.22
N SER A 87 -14.94 -9.57 3.41
CA SER A 87 -14.89 -10.00 2.01
C SER A 87 -14.66 -8.84 1.04
N ALA A 88 -14.78 -7.60 1.51
CA ALA A 88 -14.56 -6.41 0.68
C ALA A 88 -13.08 -6.30 0.28
N THR A 89 -12.81 -6.19 -1.01
CA THR A 89 -11.46 -6.05 -1.54
C THR A 89 -10.98 -4.59 -1.45
N VAL A 90 -9.67 -4.42 -1.37
CA VAL A 90 -9.04 -3.08 -1.35
C VAL A 90 -9.43 -2.26 -2.58
N ASP A 91 -9.35 -2.88 -3.76
CA ASP A 91 -9.65 -2.24 -5.03
C ASP A 91 -11.13 -1.80 -5.12
N SER A 92 -12.09 -2.57 -4.58
CA SER A 92 -13.49 -2.18 -4.55
C SER A 92 -13.73 -0.94 -3.67
N ALA A 93 -13.09 -0.87 -2.51
CA ALA A 93 -13.13 0.29 -1.63
C ALA A 93 -12.49 1.54 -2.28
N VAL A 94 -11.41 1.35 -3.02
CA VAL A 94 -10.73 2.43 -3.75
C VAL A 94 -11.60 2.92 -4.91
N ARG A 95 -12.16 2.03 -5.74
CA ARG A 95 -13.08 2.44 -6.83
C ARG A 95 -14.26 3.27 -6.32
N HIS A 96 -14.89 2.81 -5.23
CA HIS A 96 -15.97 3.56 -4.61
C HIS A 96 -15.54 4.99 -4.23
N ALA A 97 -14.39 5.15 -3.60
CA ALA A 97 -13.89 6.46 -3.20
C ALA A 97 -13.53 7.35 -4.41
N VAL A 98 -12.93 6.76 -5.44
CA VAL A 98 -12.59 7.47 -6.70
C VAL A 98 -13.85 7.97 -7.37
N ASP A 99 -14.90 7.15 -7.51
CA ASP A 99 -16.17 7.54 -8.11
C ASP A 99 -16.88 8.60 -7.27
N ALA A 100 -16.98 8.40 -5.96
CA ALA A 100 -17.60 9.36 -5.05
C ALA A 100 -16.87 10.71 -5.01
N SER A 101 -15.56 10.74 -5.28
CA SER A 101 -14.77 11.97 -5.30
C SER A 101 -14.99 12.83 -6.55
N ALA A 102 -15.64 12.28 -7.59
CA ALA A 102 -15.77 12.88 -8.91
C ALA A 102 -14.43 13.39 -9.51
N SER A 103 -13.30 12.81 -9.08
CA SER A 103 -11.97 13.21 -9.55
C SER A 103 -11.74 12.75 -10.99
N PRO A 104 -11.21 13.60 -11.88
CA PRO A 104 -10.84 13.21 -13.23
C PRO A 104 -9.47 12.52 -13.31
N ALA A 105 -8.79 12.27 -12.17
CA ALA A 105 -7.42 11.74 -12.12
C ALA A 105 -7.28 10.44 -12.93
N GLY A 106 -6.24 10.38 -13.74
CA GLY A 106 -5.87 9.20 -14.54
C GLY A 106 -4.93 8.25 -13.83
N ILE A 107 -4.30 8.72 -12.73
CA ILE A 107 -3.43 7.91 -11.86
C ILE A 107 -4.03 7.92 -10.45
N ILE A 108 -4.16 6.72 -9.89
CA ILE A 108 -4.64 6.53 -8.52
C ILE A 108 -3.50 5.95 -7.69
N VAL A 109 -3.17 6.61 -6.58
CA VAL A 109 -2.21 6.11 -5.61
C VAL A 109 -2.96 5.56 -4.41
N ILE A 110 -2.78 4.27 -4.14
CA ILE A 110 -3.43 3.57 -3.03
C ILE A 110 -2.44 3.49 -1.88
N LEU A 111 -2.86 3.97 -0.71
CA LEU A 111 -2.06 4.01 0.51
C LEU A 111 -2.81 3.38 1.67
N TYR A 112 -2.22 2.38 2.30
CA TYR A 112 -2.79 1.77 3.50
C TYR A 112 -2.60 2.68 4.71
N GLY A 113 -3.68 2.94 5.46
CA GLY A 113 -3.67 3.81 6.64
C GLY A 113 -2.83 3.29 7.79
N ASN A 114 -2.60 1.97 7.86
CA ASN A 114 -1.81 1.29 8.87
C ASN A 114 -0.32 1.14 8.50
N VAL A 115 0.16 1.88 7.54
CA VAL A 115 1.59 1.93 7.19
C VAL A 115 2.13 3.33 7.49
N PRO A 116 2.51 3.65 8.75
CA PRO A 116 2.97 4.99 9.12
C PRO A 116 4.42 5.28 8.71
N VAL A 117 5.22 4.24 8.49
CA VAL A 117 6.63 4.36 8.14
C VAL A 117 6.83 4.05 6.66
N ARG A 118 7.37 5.02 5.92
CA ARG A 118 7.72 4.94 4.50
C ARG A 118 8.93 5.82 4.19
N PRO A 119 9.72 5.54 3.13
CA PRO A 119 10.62 6.54 2.54
C PRO A 119 9.83 7.75 2.03
N ALA A 120 10.29 8.95 2.31
CA ALA A 120 9.55 10.18 1.99
C ALA A 120 9.26 10.36 0.50
N ASP A 121 10.12 9.84 -0.38
CA ASP A 121 10.05 9.93 -1.84
C ASP A 121 9.30 8.77 -2.51
N LEU A 122 8.81 7.80 -1.73
CA LEU A 122 8.31 6.52 -2.26
C LEU A 122 7.13 6.70 -3.23
N ALA A 123 6.17 7.58 -2.89
CA ALA A 123 5.03 7.86 -3.76
C ALA A 123 5.49 8.52 -5.08
N ASP A 124 6.39 9.50 -4.99
CA ASP A 124 6.90 10.22 -6.15
C ASP A 124 7.68 9.28 -7.10
N ARG A 125 8.46 8.35 -6.55
CA ARG A 125 9.17 7.31 -7.32
C ARG A 125 8.21 6.37 -8.03
N ALA A 126 7.14 5.92 -7.35
CA ALA A 126 6.14 5.05 -7.93
C ALA A 126 5.41 5.72 -9.10
N ILE A 127 4.97 6.97 -8.90
CA ILE A 127 4.28 7.75 -9.94
C ILE A 127 5.23 8.02 -11.12
N ALA A 128 6.48 8.43 -10.85
CA ALA A 128 7.47 8.66 -11.89
C ALA A 128 7.69 7.38 -12.73
N ARG A 129 7.87 6.24 -12.08
CA ARG A 129 8.07 4.96 -12.76
C ARG A 129 6.86 4.56 -13.62
N LEU A 130 5.63 4.80 -13.11
CA LEU A 130 4.40 4.53 -13.85
C LEU A 130 4.31 5.37 -15.13
N VAL A 131 4.62 6.66 -15.03
CA VAL A 131 4.59 7.59 -16.17
C VAL A 131 5.67 7.28 -17.17
N GLU A 132 6.91 7.09 -16.72
CA GLU A 132 8.08 6.81 -17.57
C GLU A 132 7.94 5.52 -18.37
N THR A 133 7.37 4.47 -17.77
CA THR A 133 7.24 3.16 -18.43
C THR A 133 5.94 3.00 -19.21
N GLY A 134 4.94 3.84 -18.97
CA GLY A 134 3.59 3.65 -19.50
C GLY A 134 2.87 2.43 -18.94
N ALA A 135 3.38 1.83 -17.85
CA ALA A 135 2.83 0.63 -17.23
C ALA A 135 1.40 0.84 -16.71
N ASP A 136 0.69 -0.26 -16.47
CA ASP A 136 -0.64 -0.28 -15.87
C ASP A 136 -0.59 0.00 -14.36
N SER A 137 0.43 -0.52 -13.70
CA SER A 137 0.63 -0.30 -12.26
C SER A 137 2.11 -0.38 -11.84
N VAL A 138 2.40 0.27 -10.71
CA VAL A 138 3.68 0.20 -10.00
C VAL A 138 3.41 -0.04 -8.52
N GLN A 139 4.10 -1.00 -7.92
CA GLN A 139 4.00 -1.31 -6.50
C GLN A 139 5.40 -1.36 -5.87
N SER A 140 5.49 -1.03 -4.58
CA SER A 140 6.73 -1.17 -3.82
C SER A 140 6.94 -2.60 -3.32
N TYR A 141 8.22 -3.01 -3.33
CA TYR A 141 8.64 -4.35 -2.93
C TYR A 141 9.96 -4.26 -2.18
N TYR A 142 10.16 -5.12 -1.18
CA TYR A 142 11.48 -5.36 -0.60
C TYR A 142 12.04 -6.70 -1.03
N ARG A 143 13.37 -6.81 -1.08
CA ARG A 143 14.05 -8.06 -1.38
C ARG A 143 13.95 -9.00 -0.20
N VAL A 144 13.44 -10.22 -0.45
CA VAL A 144 13.29 -11.25 0.58
C VAL A 144 14.65 -11.74 1.06
N GLY A 145 14.83 -11.76 2.37
CA GLY A 145 16.04 -12.23 3.04
C GLY A 145 15.89 -13.61 3.68
N LYS A 146 15.80 -13.64 5.01
CA LYS A 146 15.71 -14.89 5.80
C LYS A 146 14.41 -15.67 5.60
N THR A 147 13.33 -14.99 5.18
CA THR A 147 12.02 -15.58 4.92
C THR A 147 11.86 -16.06 3.48
N HIS A 148 12.97 -16.43 2.83
CA HIS A 148 12.96 -16.88 1.44
C HIS A 148 12.21 -18.21 1.29
N PRO A 149 11.31 -18.35 0.25
CA PRO A 149 10.51 -19.56 0.05
C PRO A 149 11.32 -20.86 -0.05
N PHE A 150 12.54 -20.79 -0.56
CA PHE A 150 13.43 -21.97 -0.63
C PHE A 150 13.85 -22.52 0.73
N TRP A 151 13.74 -21.73 1.79
CA TRP A 151 14.02 -22.17 3.15
C TRP A 151 12.78 -22.45 3.99
N MET A 152 11.60 -22.31 3.39
CA MET A 152 10.34 -22.62 4.08
C MET A 152 10.13 -24.13 4.16
N SER A 153 9.52 -24.56 5.23
CA SER A 153 9.19 -25.96 5.51
C SER A 153 7.71 -26.08 5.91
N ARG A 154 7.17 -27.27 5.72
CA ARG A 154 5.89 -27.68 6.28
C ARG A 154 6.14 -28.55 7.48
N LEU A 155 5.31 -28.39 8.51
CA LEU A 155 5.23 -29.29 9.65
C LEU A 155 3.86 -29.98 9.60
N ASP A 156 3.85 -31.30 9.78
CA ASP A 156 2.62 -32.04 10.00
C ASP A 156 2.23 -32.09 11.48
N GLU A 157 1.10 -32.72 11.81
CA GLU A 157 0.59 -32.81 13.18
C GLU A 157 1.55 -33.56 14.13
N SER A 158 2.43 -34.42 13.60
CA SER A 158 3.46 -35.13 14.39
C SER A 158 4.74 -34.31 14.60
N GLY A 159 4.82 -33.10 13.99
CA GLY A 159 6.03 -32.27 13.98
C GLY A 159 7.06 -32.70 12.93
N LYS A 160 6.73 -33.62 12.01
CA LYS A 160 7.63 -34.02 10.93
C LYS A 160 7.80 -32.86 9.94
N VAL A 161 9.03 -32.54 9.63
CA VAL A 161 9.43 -31.44 8.75
C VAL A 161 9.60 -31.95 7.32
N THR A 162 8.99 -31.26 6.36
CA THR A 162 9.21 -31.44 4.92
C THR A 162 9.49 -30.08 4.28
N GLN A 163 10.40 -30.02 3.31
CA GLN A 163 10.66 -28.76 2.58
C GLN A 163 9.42 -28.33 1.78
N PHE A 164 9.17 -27.03 1.71
CA PHE A 164 8.07 -26.47 0.91
C PHE A 164 8.27 -26.72 -0.59
N GLY A 165 9.51 -26.63 -1.08
CA GLY A 165 9.92 -26.89 -2.44
C GLY A 165 11.32 -27.49 -2.51
N GLU A 166 11.74 -27.97 -3.68
CA GLU A 166 13.12 -28.45 -3.87
C GLU A 166 14.10 -27.30 -3.70
N ASN A 167 15.05 -27.47 -2.79
CA ASN A 167 16.11 -26.50 -2.56
C ASN A 167 17.42 -27.18 -2.17
N ARG A 168 18.51 -26.76 -2.80
CA ARG A 168 19.88 -27.20 -2.49
C ARG A 168 20.77 -26.03 -2.06
N ILE A 169 20.20 -24.81 -1.91
CA ILE A 169 20.94 -23.60 -1.59
C ILE A 169 21.03 -23.44 -0.07
N TYR A 170 22.23 -23.49 0.44
CA TYR A 170 22.49 -23.37 1.87
C TYR A 170 22.83 -21.93 2.31
N ARG A 171 23.51 -21.16 1.45
CA ARG A 171 23.98 -19.83 1.79
C ARG A 171 23.01 -18.75 1.32
N ARG A 172 22.70 -17.80 2.20
CA ARG A 172 21.81 -16.68 1.90
C ARG A 172 22.18 -15.90 0.64
N GLN A 173 23.48 -15.66 0.43
CA GLN A 173 23.98 -14.91 -0.73
C GLN A 173 23.82 -15.63 -2.07
N GLU A 174 23.56 -16.93 -2.04
CA GLU A 174 23.35 -17.76 -3.23
C GLU A 174 21.87 -17.86 -3.61
N LEU A 175 20.97 -17.35 -2.76
CA LEU A 175 19.53 -17.35 -3.03
C LEU A 175 19.22 -16.44 -4.22
N PRO A 176 18.39 -16.88 -5.16
CA PRO A 176 17.92 -16.02 -6.24
C PRO A 176 17.16 -14.82 -5.67
N PRO A 177 17.24 -13.64 -6.31
CA PRO A 177 16.51 -12.47 -5.83
C PRO A 177 15.01 -12.69 -5.99
N LEU A 178 14.30 -12.70 -4.88
CA LEU A 178 12.83 -12.67 -4.82
C LEU A 178 12.40 -11.43 -4.05
N PHE A 179 11.22 -10.93 -4.38
CA PHE A 179 10.69 -9.71 -3.83
C PHE A 179 9.27 -9.93 -3.26
N MET A 180 8.99 -9.29 -2.13
CA MET A 180 7.69 -9.31 -1.47
C MET A 180 7.08 -7.91 -1.52
N PRO A 181 5.79 -7.75 -1.85
CA PRO A 181 5.09 -6.48 -1.65
C PRO A 181 5.17 -6.04 -0.19
N ASP A 182 5.45 -4.76 0.06
CA ASP A 182 5.64 -4.21 1.40
C ASP A 182 4.49 -3.33 1.90
N GLY A 183 3.46 -3.13 1.08
CA GLY A 183 2.33 -2.27 1.43
C GLY A 183 2.63 -0.76 1.37
N GLY A 184 3.84 -0.37 0.99
CA GLY A 184 4.26 1.03 1.00
C GLY A 184 3.48 1.93 0.06
N VAL A 185 3.34 1.52 -1.20
CA VAL A 185 2.61 2.27 -2.23
C VAL A 185 2.15 1.37 -3.37
N ILE A 186 0.98 1.67 -3.91
CA ILE A 186 0.50 1.17 -5.20
C ILE A 186 0.10 2.40 -6.04
N ALA A 187 0.73 2.61 -7.18
CA ALA A 187 0.28 3.57 -8.19
C ALA A 187 -0.31 2.77 -9.36
N VAL A 188 -1.54 3.09 -9.78
CA VAL A 188 -2.26 2.35 -10.82
C VAL A 188 -2.95 3.30 -11.77
N ARG A 189 -2.98 2.97 -13.06
CA ARG A 189 -3.81 3.69 -14.04
C ARG A 189 -5.29 3.51 -13.68
N ARG A 190 -6.06 4.59 -13.76
CA ARG A 190 -7.52 4.52 -13.51
C ARG A 190 -8.18 3.46 -14.39
N ALA A 191 -7.81 3.36 -15.65
CA ALA A 191 -8.35 2.36 -16.56
C ALA A 191 -8.16 0.93 -16.05
N SER A 192 -6.97 0.60 -15.55
CA SER A 192 -6.66 -0.73 -15.00
C SER A 192 -7.39 -0.96 -13.68
N LEU A 193 -7.48 0.06 -12.80
CA LEU A 193 -8.22 -0.03 -11.54
C LEU A 193 -9.69 -0.41 -11.75
N PHE A 194 -10.29 0.03 -12.86
CA PHE A 194 -11.69 -0.23 -13.19
C PHE A 194 -11.88 -1.43 -14.14
N ASP A 195 -10.80 -2.01 -14.67
CA ASP A 195 -10.82 -3.27 -15.41
C ASP A 195 -10.81 -4.46 -14.44
N VAL A 196 -12.01 -4.88 -14.04
CA VAL A 196 -12.21 -5.93 -13.04
C VAL A 196 -12.88 -7.14 -13.65
N CYS A 197 -12.54 -8.32 -13.10
CA CYS A 197 -13.13 -9.59 -13.49
C CYS A 197 -13.43 -10.41 -12.24
N GLU A 198 -14.60 -11.01 -12.19
CA GLU A 198 -14.96 -11.90 -11.09
C GLU A 198 -13.99 -13.08 -11.02
N GLY A 199 -13.52 -13.39 -9.83
CA GLY A 199 -12.52 -14.47 -9.60
C GLY A 199 -11.07 -14.06 -9.85
N GLU A 200 -10.79 -12.85 -10.34
CA GLU A 200 -9.43 -12.34 -10.59
C GLU A 200 -9.07 -11.16 -9.65
N PRO A 201 -8.75 -11.40 -8.37
CA PRO A 201 -8.60 -10.34 -7.37
C PRO A 201 -7.43 -9.37 -7.65
N HIS A 202 -6.52 -9.74 -8.55
CA HIS A 202 -5.37 -8.90 -8.93
C HIS A 202 -5.50 -8.27 -10.33
N LYS A 203 -6.66 -8.41 -10.98
CA LYS A 203 -6.92 -7.87 -12.32
C LYS A 203 -6.70 -6.35 -12.38
N PHE A 204 -7.09 -5.65 -11.34
CA PHE A 204 -6.98 -4.18 -11.25
C PHE A 204 -5.54 -3.65 -11.37
N PHE A 205 -4.52 -4.50 -11.22
CA PHE A 205 -3.13 -4.11 -11.48
C PHE A 205 -2.79 -4.00 -12.97
N GLY A 206 -3.65 -4.51 -13.86
CA GLY A 206 -3.39 -4.59 -15.28
C GLY A 206 -2.40 -5.70 -15.66
N SER A 207 -1.96 -5.69 -16.90
CA SER A 207 -1.04 -6.68 -17.48
C SER A 207 0.44 -6.26 -17.38
N ASP A 208 0.74 -4.99 -17.58
CA ASP A 208 2.10 -4.43 -17.41
C ASP A 208 2.29 -3.89 -15.98
N ARG A 209 2.84 -4.71 -15.11
CA ARG A 209 3.12 -4.41 -13.71
C ARG A 209 4.60 -4.14 -13.51
N ARG A 210 4.95 -3.07 -12.81
CA ARG A 210 6.34 -2.74 -12.49
C ARG A 210 6.55 -2.65 -10.98
N GLY A 211 7.77 -2.92 -10.54
CA GLY A 211 8.18 -2.80 -9.15
C GLY A 211 9.13 -1.62 -8.94
N ILE A 212 9.09 -1.07 -7.72
CA ILE A 212 10.15 -0.24 -7.18
C ILE A 212 10.66 -0.88 -5.90
N GLU A 213 11.97 -0.92 -5.74
CA GLU A 213 12.60 -1.57 -4.60
C GLU A 213 12.70 -0.62 -3.40
N THR A 214 12.36 -1.15 -2.22
CA THR A 214 12.65 -0.61 -0.90
C THR A 214 13.63 -1.52 -0.19
N ARG A 215 14.17 -1.08 0.95
CA ARG A 215 14.95 -1.95 1.83
C ARG A 215 14.04 -2.61 2.86
N GLU A 216 14.43 -3.76 3.37
CA GLU A 216 13.76 -4.40 4.50
C GLU A 216 13.76 -3.43 5.70
N GLY A 217 12.57 -3.11 6.23
CA GLY A 217 12.38 -2.13 7.31
C GLY A 217 12.16 -0.67 6.89
N ASP A 218 12.30 -0.32 5.60
CA ASP A 218 11.96 1.03 5.11
C ASP A 218 10.45 1.30 5.19
N VAL A 219 9.64 0.25 5.04
CA VAL A 219 8.18 0.27 5.11
C VAL A 219 7.74 -0.64 6.23
N ILE A 220 6.89 -0.15 7.12
CA ILE A 220 6.31 -0.95 8.22
C ILE A 220 4.80 -0.93 8.11
N ASP A 221 4.26 -2.08 7.77
CA ASP A 221 2.83 -2.39 7.83
C ASP A 221 2.50 -2.91 9.24
N ILE A 222 1.58 -2.26 9.93
CA ILE A 222 1.27 -2.58 11.32
C ILE A 222 0.07 -3.53 11.37
N ASP A 223 0.32 -4.76 11.80
CA ASP A 223 -0.70 -5.77 12.09
C ASP A 223 -0.66 -6.26 13.54
N THR A 224 0.48 -6.16 14.19
CA THR A 224 0.71 -6.62 15.57
C THR A 224 1.25 -5.52 16.48
N ALA A 225 1.23 -5.78 17.80
CA ALA A 225 1.86 -4.88 18.77
C ALA A 225 3.37 -4.76 18.57
N LEU A 226 4.03 -5.79 18.05
CA LEU A 226 5.46 -5.74 17.74
C LEU A 226 5.74 -4.78 16.59
N ASP A 227 4.94 -4.84 15.52
CA ASP A 227 5.08 -3.92 14.39
C ASP A 227 4.88 -2.48 14.85
N MET A 228 3.92 -2.24 15.74
CA MET A 228 3.67 -0.92 16.32
C MET A 228 4.87 -0.41 17.09
N ALA A 229 5.48 -1.23 17.95
CA ALA A 229 6.67 -0.85 18.71
C ALA A 229 7.88 -0.55 17.81
N VAL A 230 8.07 -1.33 16.75
CA VAL A 230 9.13 -1.10 15.75
C VAL A 230 8.90 0.21 15.00
N ALA A 231 7.67 0.44 14.53
CA ALA A 231 7.33 1.65 13.81
C ALA A 231 7.48 2.91 14.69
N GLU A 232 7.05 2.84 15.96
CA GLU A 232 7.18 3.94 16.92
C GLU A 232 8.65 4.30 17.15
N ALA A 233 9.51 3.31 17.38
CA ALA A 233 10.94 3.55 17.55
C ALA A 233 11.56 4.25 16.32
N ILE A 234 11.17 3.86 15.10
CA ILE A 234 11.65 4.48 13.86
C ILE A 234 11.16 5.93 13.74
N LEU A 235 9.86 6.19 14.05
CA LEU A 235 9.28 7.52 13.95
C LEU A 235 9.91 8.49 14.95
N VAL A 236 10.12 8.06 16.20
CA VAL A 236 10.78 8.87 17.23
C VAL A 236 12.21 9.20 16.81
N ALA A 237 13.00 8.20 16.37
CA ALA A 237 14.36 8.43 15.90
C ALA A 237 14.44 9.42 14.72
N ARG A 238 13.47 9.39 13.80
CA ARG A 238 13.41 10.35 12.69
C ARG A 238 13.14 11.79 13.16
N THR A 239 12.35 11.96 14.22
CA THR A 239 12.04 13.29 14.78
C THR A 239 13.26 13.89 15.46
N GLU A 240 14.04 13.09 16.19
CA GLU A 240 15.25 13.54 16.88
C GLU A 240 16.38 13.99 15.93
N VAL A 241 16.46 13.37 14.73
CA VAL A 241 17.47 13.74 13.71
C VAL A 241 17.16 15.09 13.05
N HIS A 242 15.91 15.58 13.13
CA HIS A 242 15.46 16.81 12.48
C HIS A 242 15.18 17.96 13.47
N ALA A 243 15.38 17.74 14.78
CA ALA A 243 15.28 18.74 15.84
C ALA A 243 16.67 19.35 16.15
#